data_f07c56dd29922b96d05abe7e53d3684c
#
_entry.id   f07c56dd29922b96d05abe7e53d3684c
#
_cell.length_a   1.000
_cell.length_b   1.000
_cell.length_c   1.000
_cell.angle_alpha   90.00
_cell.angle_beta   90.00
_cell.angle_gamma   90.00
#
_symmetry.space_group_name_H-M   'P 1'
#
loop_
_entity.id
_entity.type
_entity.pdbx_description
1 polymer ?
#
loop_
_entity_poly.entity_id
_entity_poly.type
_entity_poly.pdbx_seq_one_letter_code
_entity_poly.pdbx_strand_id
1 'polypeptide(L)'
;MLYVLFGISILLIILDVFLDTDVLNVIGGVFAGIFFVVWLVVIGCYNSTKTTADRQIVVLEERNESIVKQIEPLVDKYLEYEGNTYKDLKLDANIIVSMANYPQLKGDEFVQSQIKIILDNQKEITDLKLKKAKLNAYKLWIFIGE
;
A
#
# COMPACT_ATOMS: atom_id res chain seq x y z
N MET A 1 8.42 -2.12 21.99
CA MET A 1 7.85 -1.43 23.17
C MET A 1 6.60 -2.13 23.71
N LEU A 2 5.61 -2.47 22.89
CA LEU A 2 4.37 -3.10 23.37
C LEU A 2 4.61 -4.45 24.09
N TYR A 3 5.55 -5.28 23.60
CA TYR A 3 5.91 -6.56 24.24
C TYR A 3 6.63 -6.38 25.57
N VAL A 4 7.40 -5.30 25.72
CA VAL A 4 8.06 -4.98 27.00
C VAL A 4 7.00 -4.65 28.05
N LEU A 5 5.99 -3.86 27.68
CA LEU A 5 4.87 -3.53 28.57
C LEU A 5 4.01 -4.77 28.88
N PHE A 6 3.78 -5.65 27.90
CA PHE A 6 3.10 -6.93 28.10
C PHE A 6 3.91 -7.86 28.99
N GLY A 7 5.24 -7.94 28.80
CA GLY A 7 6.15 -8.68 29.67
C GLY A 7 6.16 -8.14 31.11
N ILE A 8 6.13 -6.82 31.28
CA ILE A 8 6.03 -6.18 32.60
C ILE A 8 4.69 -6.52 33.27
N SER A 9 3.56 -6.50 32.55
CA SER A 9 2.27 -6.84 33.13
C SER A 9 2.17 -8.33 33.53
N ILE A 10 2.76 -9.23 32.75
CA ILE A 10 2.88 -10.66 33.13
C ILE A 10 3.78 -10.82 34.36
N LEU A 11 4.90 -10.11 34.41
CA LEU A 11 5.83 -10.15 35.54
C LEU A 11 5.18 -9.61 36.83
N LEU A 12 4.33 -8.56 36.72
CA LEU A 12 3.55 -8.04 37.85
C LEU A 12 2.51 -9.07 38.33
N ILE A 13 1.84 -9.79 37.44
CA ILE A 13 0.89 -10.88 37.81
C ILE A 13 1.62 -12.01 38.52
N ILE A 14 2.82 -12.40 38.02
CA ILE A 14 3.63 -13.46 38.68
C ILE A 14 4.10 -13.01 40.03
N LEU A 15 4.56 -11.76 40.17
CA LEU A 15 5.03 -11.19 41.44
C LEU A 15 3.93 -11.14 42.51
N ASP A 16 2.71 -10.88 42.07
CA ASP A 16 1.51 -10.78 42.89
C ASP A 16 1.07 -12.15 43.45
N VAL A 17 1.10 -13.19 42.62
CA VAL A 17 0.90 -14.59 43.07
C VAL A 17 1.93 -14.98 44.14
N PHE A 18 3.14 -14.39 44.07
CA PHE A 18 4.22 -14.66 45.07
C PHE A 18 4.07 -13.85 46.35
N LEU A 19 3.43 -12.66 46.32
CA LEU A 19 3.30 -11.74 47.44
C LEU A 19 1.96 -11.84 48.19
N ASP A 20 1.06 -12.69 47.74
CA ASP A 20 -0.26 -12.97 48.34
C ASP A 20 -1.12 -11.71 48.62
N THR A 21 -1.05 -10.74 47.70
CA THR A 21 -1.79 -9.47 47.80
C THR A 21 -2.90 -9.36 46.76
N ASP A 22 -4.14 -9.57 47.11
CA ASP A 22 -5.32 -9.55 46.22
C ASP A 22 -5.48 -8.26 45.41
N VAL A 23 -4.98 -7.14 45.89
CA VAL A 23 -5.13 -5.82 45.25
C VAL A 23 -4.28 -5.68 43.99
N LEU A 24 -3.07 -6.19 43.98
CA LEU A 24 -2.18 -6.16 42.81
C LEU A 24 -2.71 -7.03 41.67
N ASN A 25 -3.34 -8.17 41.95
CA ASN A 25 -3.96 -9.09 41.01
C ASN A 25 -5.06 -8.39 40.18
N VAL A 26 -5.93 -7.65 40.86
CA VAL A 26 -7.01 -6.92 40.19
C VAL A 26 -6.48 -5.83 39.29
N ILE A 27 -5.50 -5.06 39.77
CA ILE A 27 -4.87 -3.97 38.99
C ILE A 27 -4.10 -4.55 37.79
N GLY A 28 -3.27 -5.59 38.00
CA GLY A 28 -2.51 -6.26 36.95
C GLY A 28 -3.41 -6.88 35.86
N GLY A 29 -4.52 -7.53 36.27
CA GLY A 29 -5.49 -8.09 35.36
C GLY A 29 -6.21 -7.06 34.48
N VAL A 30 -6.59 -5.91 35.08
CA VAL A 30 -7.21 -4.80 34.34
C VAL A 30 -6.22 -4.22 33.30
N PHE A 31 -4.98 -3.96 33.69
CA PHE A 31 -3.97 -3.47 32.75
C PHE A 31 -3.69 -4.47 31.63
N ALA A 32 -3.52 -5.77 31.93
CA ALA A 32 -3.31 -6.80 30.92
C ALA A 32 -4.50 -6.88 29.94
N GLY A 33 -5.74 -6.78 30.42
CA GLY A 33 -6.93 -6.73 29.61
C GLY A 33 -6.96 -5.54 28.66
N ILE A 34 -6.66 -4.35 29.15
CA ILE A 34 -6.59 -3.11 28.33
C ILE A 34 -5.49 -3.26 27.26
N PHE A 35 -4.30 -3.71 27.60
CA PHE A 35 -3.22 -3.90 26.65
C PHE A 35 -3.57 -4.94 25.59
N PHE A 36 -4.24 -6.03 25.94
CA PHE A 36 -4.69 -7.04 25.01
C PHE A 36 -5.68 -6.48 23.99
N VAL A 37 -6.66 -5.70 24.44
CA VAL A 37 -7.64 -5.04 23.56
C VAL A 37 -6.95 -4.05 22.61
N VAL A 38 -6.06 -3.20 23.12
CA VAL A 38 -5.29 -2.27 22.30
C VAL A 38 -4.47 -3.01 21.25
N TRP A 39 -3.83 -4.11 21.63
CA TRP A 39 -3.05 -4.94 20.71
C TRP A 39 -3.89 -5.54 19.58
N LEU A 40 -5.09 -6.07 19.89
CA LEU A 40 -6.03 -6.57 18.88
C LEU A 40 -6.47 -5.46 17.91
N VAL A 41 -6.76 -4.26 18.42
CA VAL A 41 -7.15 -3.11 17.59
C VAL A 41 -6.01 -2.72 16.65
N VAL A 42 -4.78 -2.65 17.15
CA VAL A 42 -3.59 -2.29 16.33
C VAL A 42 -3.37 -3.31 15.23
N ILE A 43 -3.46 -4.62 15.53
CA ILE A 43 -3.34 -5.67 14.50
C ILE A 43 -4.48 -5.59 13.49
N GLY A 44 -5.71 -5.39 13.95
CA GLY A 44 -6.88 -5.24 13.07
C GLY A 44 -6.73 -4.06 12.12
N CYS A 45 -6.35 -2.89 12.61
CA CYS A 45 -6.09 -1.70 11.82
C CYS A 45 -4.94 -1.91 10.81
N TYR A 46 -3.85 -2.55 11.23
CA TYR A 46 -2.73 -2.87 10.36
C TYR A 46 -3.15 -3.75 9.18
N ASN A 47 -3.83 -4.88 9.45
CA ASN A 47 -4.26 -5.81 8.43
C ASN A 47 -5.28 -5.17 7.48
N SER A 48 -6.26 -4.43 8.02
CA SER A 48 -7.25 -3.72 7.22
C SER A 48 -6.61 -2.70 6.28
N THR A 49 -5.70 -1.87 6.78
CA THR A 49 -5.03 -0.85 5.96
C THR A 49 -4.17 -1.48 4.86
N LYS A 50 -3.45 -2.56 5.18
CA LYS A 50 -2.62 -3.29 4.21
C LYS A 50 -3.48 -3.91 3.10
N THR A 51 -4.54 -4.63 3.46
CA THR A 51 -5.44 -5.29 2.50
C THR A 51 -6.15 -4.27 1.62
N THR A 52 -6.56 -3.13 2.18
CA THR A 52 -7.19 -2.05 1.42
C THR A 52 -6.21 -1.44 0.42
N ALA A 53 -4.97 -1.18 0.81
CA ALA A 53 -3.94 -0.66 -0.09
C ALA A 53 -3.63 -1.65 -1.23
N ASP A 54 -3.53 -2.96 -0.94
CA ASP A 54 -3.29 -3.97 -1.95
C ASP A 54 -4.43 -4.04 -2.98
N ARG A 55 -5.68 -3.99 -2.52
CA ARG A 55 -6.85 -3.96 -3.42
C ARG A 55 -6.88 -2.70 -4.28
N GLN A 56 -6.60 -1.54 -3.72
CA GLN A 56 -6.55 -0.28 -4.47
C GLN A 56 -5.47 -0.31 -5.55
N ILE A 57 -4.29 -0.84 -5.26
CA ILE A 57 -3.21 -0.99 -6.25
C ILE A 57 -3.69 -1.86 -7.42
N VAL A 58 -4.28 -3.03 -7.15
CA VAL A 58 -4.78 -3.93 -8.19
C VAL A 58 -5.82 -3.24 -9.08
N VAL A 59 -6.79 -2.55 -8.48
CA VAL A 59 -7.82 -1.82 -9.24
C VAL A 59 -7.22 -0.72 -10.12
N LEU A 60 -6.22 0.00 -9.63
CA LEU A 60 -5.55 1.04 -10.42
C LEU A 60 -4.71 0.45 -11.56
N GLU A 61 -4.05 -0.69 -11.32
CA GLU A 61 -3.29 -1.42 -12.35
C GLU A 61 -4.23 -1.96 -13.45
N GLU A 62 -5.35 -2.59 -13.08
CA GLU A 62 -6.38 -3.05 -14.02
C GLU A 62 -6.99 -1.88 -14.82
N ARG A 63 -7.22 -0.75 -14.17
CA ARG A 63 -7.69 0.47 -14.85
C ARG A 63 -6.68 0.98 -15.87
N ASN A 64 -5.40 0.99 -15.52
CA ASN A 64 -4.33 1.36 -16.45
C ASN A 64 -4.28 0.43 -17.66
N GLU A 65 -4.38 -0.89 -17.45
CA GLU A 65 -4.44 -1.86 -18.56
C GLU A 65 -5.66 -1.63 -19.47
N SER A 66 -6.81 -1.31 -18.88
CA SER A 66 -8.01 -1.00 -19.66
C SER A 66 -7.83 0.25 -20.51
N ILE A 67 -7.20 1.30 -19.95
CA ILE A 67 -6.89 2.54 -20.70
C ILE A 67 -5.90 2.25 -21.83
N VAL A 68 -4.84 1.48 -21.54
CA VAL A 68 -3.85 1.07 -22.56
C VAL A 68 -4.55 0.41 -23.74
N LYS A 69 -5.43 -0.58 -23.49
CA LYS A 69 -6.20 -1.25 -24.55
C LYS A 69 -7.08 -0.32 -25.37
N GLN A 70 -7.61 0.75 -24.76
CA GLN A 70 -8.43 1.74 -25.45
C GLN A 70 -7.61 2.64 -26.38
N ILE A 71 -6.41 3.02 -25.98
CA ILE A 71 -5.56 3.94 -26.76
C ILE A 71 -4.58 3.22 -27.68
N GLU A 72 -4.30 1.93 -27.46
CA GLU A 72 -3.40 1.11 -28.27
C GLU A 72 -3.65 1.26 -29.78
N PRO A 73 -4.90 1.10 -30.32
CA PRO A 73 -5.14 1.22 -31.77
C PRO A 73 -4.91 2.64 -32.29
N LEU A 74 -5.03 3.66 -31.44
CA LEU A 74 -4.72 5.05 -31.84
C LEU A 74 -3.21 5.27 -31.86
N VAL A 75 -2.51 4.79 -30.85
CA VAL A 75 -1.05 4.86 -30.76
C VAL A 75 -0.41 4.10 -31.91
N ASP A 76 -0.87 2.89 -32.23
CA ASP A 76 -0.37 2.09 -33.35
C ASP A 76 -0.54 2.81 -34.67
N LYS A 77 -1.67 3.46 -34.89
CA LYS A 77 -1.91 4.25 -36.09
C LYS A 77 -0.91 5.41 -36.22
N TYR A 78 -0.57 6.07 -35.14
CA TYR A 78 0.42 7.14 -35.15
C TYR A 78 1.85 6.61 -35.35
N LEU A 79 2.17 5.45 -34.79
CA LEU A 79 3.46 4.80 -34.94
C LEU A 79 3.69 4.24 -36.34
N GLU A 80 2.65 3.81 -37.04
CA GLU A 80 2.72 3.33 -38.43
C GLU A 80 3.19 4.45 -39.38
N TYR A 81 2.89 5.72 -39.06
CA TYR A 81 3.38 6.88 -39.84
C TYR A 81 4.88 7.15 -39.61
N GLU A 82 5.47 6.74 -38.51
CA GLU A 82 6.90 6.97 -38.20
C GLU A 82 7.83 5.82 -38.62
N GLY A 83 7.30 4.80 -39.28
CA GLY A 83 8.09 3.66 -39.84
C GLY A 83 8.58 2.67 -38.78
N ASN A 84 7.90 1.57 -38.73
CA ASN A 84 8.28 0.21 -38.26
C ASN A 84 9.18 -0.02 -37.02
N THR A 85 9.71 1.00 -36.35
CA THR A 85 10.67 0.82 -35.26
C THR A 85 10.04 0.33 -33.97
N TYR A 86 8.72 0.44 -33.83
CA TYR A 86 8.00 0.15 -32.55
C TYR A 86 6.94 -0.94 -32.68
N LYS A 87 6.81 -1.58 -33.84
CA LYS A 87 5.76 -2.61 -34.11
C LYS A 87 5.80 -3.83 -33.19
N ASP A 88 6.95 -4.11 -32.57
CA ASP A 88 7.16 -5.27 -31.70
C ASP A 88 7.13 -4.92 -30.19
N LEU A 89 6.87 -3.66 -29.83
CA LEU A 89 6.80 -3.24 -28.45
C LEU A 89 5.39 -3.50 -27.90
N LYS A 90 5.30 -4.43 -26.93
CA LYS A 90 4.07 -4.61 -26.16
C LYS A 90 3.80 -3.33 -25.38
N LEU A 91 2.76 -2.60 -25.77
CA LEU A 91 2.36 -1.37 -25.11
C LEU A 91 1.92 -1.67 -23.66
N ASP A 92 2.55 -1.01 -22.73
CA ASP A 92 2.15 -0.96 -21.33
C ASP A 92 1.99 0.49 -20.86
N ALA A 93 1.49 0.69 -19.64
CA ALA A 93 1.25 2.00 -19.09
C ALA A 93 2.53 2.87 -19.01
N ASN A 94 3.70 2.28 -18.81
CA ASN A 94 4.98 3.00 -18.72
C ASN A 94 5.45 3.46 -20.10
N ILE A 95 5.32 2.60 -21.11
CA ILE A 95 5.67 2.91 -22.49
C ILE A 95 4.79 4.04 -23.00
N ILE A 96 3.48 3.96 -22.76
CA ILE A 96 2.52 5.00 -23.17
C ILE A 96 2.86 6.35 -22.50
N VAL A 97 3.19 6.36 -21.23
CA VAL A 97 3.62 7.58 -20.53
C VAL A 97 4.90 8.14 -21.14
N SER A 98 5.88 7.29 -21.49
CA SER A 98 7.11 7.74 -22.15
C SER A 98 6.86 8.34 -23.53
N MET A 99 5.81 7.89 -24.22
CA MET A 99 5.40 8.37 -25.52
C MET A 99 4.54 9.66 -25.47
N ALA A 100 4.14 10.12 -24.28
CA ALA A 100 3.36 11.35 -24.10
C ALA A 100 3.99 12.60 -24.72
N ASN A 101 5.29 12.58 -24.93
CA ASN A 101 6.06 13.69 -25.50
C ASN A 101 6.16 13.66 -27.04
N TYR A 102 5.65 12.61 -27.69
CA TYR A 102 5.65 12.54 -29.16
C TYR A 102 4.73 13.60 -29.75
N PRO A 103 5.20 14.39 -30.76
CA PRO A 103 4.44 15.50 -31.32
C PRO A 103 3.07 15.11 -31.86
N GLN A 104 2.96 13.92 -32.46
CA GLN A 104 1.74 13.40 -33.06
C GLN A 104 0.68 13.07 -32.00
N LEU A 105 1.09 12.52 -30.86
CA LEU A 105 0.20 12.19 -29.75
C LEU A 105 -0.20 13.44 -28.94
N LYS A 106 0.62 14.50 -28.99
CA LYS A 106 0.30 15.77 -28.31
C LYS A 106 -0.92 16.48 -28.92
N GLY A 107 -1.21 16.23 -30.18
CA GLY A 107 -2.35 16.84 -30.87
C GLY A 107 -3.69 16.13 -30.60
N ASP A 108 -3.67 14.93 -30.03
CA ASP A 108 -4.87 14.18 -29.72
C ASP A 108 -5.28 14.39 -28.25
N GLU A 109 -6.32 15.21 -28.04
CA GLU A 109 -6.82 15.54 -26.71
C GLU A 109 -7.31 14.29 -25.93
N PHE A 110 -7.89 13.31 -26.65
CA PHE A 110 -8.36 12.08 -26.01
C PHE A 110 -7.18 11.26 -25.49
N VAL A 111 -6.16 11.02 -26.33
CA VAL A 111 -4.95 10.29 -25.93
C VAL A 111 -4.26 11.00 -24.78
N GLN A 112 -4.09 12.32 -24.83
CA GLN A 112 -3.48 13.11 -23.77
C GLN A 112 -4.25 13.02 -22.45
N SER A 113 -5.59 13.03 -22.51
CA SER A 113 -6.41 12.88 -21.31
C SER A 113 -6.23 11.49 -20.66
N GLN A 114 -6.15 10.43 -21.47
CA GLN A 114 -5.94 9.06 -20.99
C GLN A 114 -4.54 8.89 -20.38
N ILE A 115 -3.51 9.44 -21.02
CA ILE A 115 -2.14 9.45 -20.50
C ILE A 115 -2.08 10.15 -19.13
N LYS A 116 -2.78 11.28 -18.99
CA LYS A 116 -2.85 11.98 -17.70
C LYS A 116 -3.48 11.11 -16.61
N ILE A 117 -4.55 10.39 -16.92
CA ILE A 117 -5.18 9.46 -15.97
C ILE A 117 -4.20 8.35 -15.56
N ILE A 118 -3.43 7.79 -16.51
CA ILE A 118 -2.41 6.78 -16.20
C ILE A 118 -1.35 7.36 -15.27
N LEU A 119 -0.87 8.58 -15.52
CA LEU A 119 0.10 9.26 -14.65
C LEU A 119 -0.43 9.48 -13.24
N ASP A 120 -1.67 9.93 -13.11
CA ASP A 120 -2.30 10.15 -11.81
C ASP A 120 -2.47 8.81 -11.06
N ASN A 121 -2.90 7.74 -11.75
CA ASN A 121 -2.99 6.40 -11.18
C ASN A 121 -1.62 5.87 -10.74
N GLN A 122 -0.56 6.05 -11.54
CA GLN A 122 0.81 5.61 -11.18
C GLN A 122 1.34 6.35 -9.94
N LYS A 123 1.03 7.64 -9.82
CA LYS A 123 1.38 8.42 -8.63
C LYS A 123 0.65 7.84 -7.41
N GLU A 124 -0.64 7.58 -7.51
CA GLU A 124 -1.43 6.99 -6.42
C GLU A 124 -0.92 5.59 -6.04
N ILE A 125 -0.60 4.73 -7.02
CA ILE A 125 0.02 3.43 -6.79
C ILE A 125 1.34 3.58 -6.01
N THR A 126 2.17 4.55 -6.39
CA THR A 126 3.44 4.83 -5.71
C THR A 126 3.23 5.27 -4.27
N ASP A 127 2.28 6.15 -4.03
CA ASP A 127 1.92 6.62 -2.68
C ASP A 127 1.37 5.48 -1.81
N LEU A 128 0.54 4.59 -2.38
CA LEU A 128 0.05 3.40 -1.69
C LEU A 128 1.17 2.41 -1.36
N LYS A 129 2.10 2.17 -2.30
CA LYS A 129 3.30 1.33 -2.08
C LYS A 129 4.19 1.91 -0.98
N LEU A 130 4.39 3.23 -0.96
CA LEU A 130 5.14 3.92 0.10
C LEU A 130 4.44 3.84 1.45
N LYS A 131 3.11 4.03 1.50
CA LYS A 131 2.31 3.85 2.71
C LYS A 131 2.43 2.43 3.25
N LYS A 132 2.36 1.43 2.38
CA LYS A 132 2.54 0.01 2.74
C LYS A 132 3.96 -0.28 3.27
N ALA A 133 5.00 0.30 2.66
CA ALA A 133 6.38 0.19 3.15
C ALA A 133 6.54 0.79 4.55
N LYS A 134 5.96 1.96 4.81
CA LYS A 134 5.94 2.58 6.15
C LYS A 134 5.21 1.69 7.17
N LEU A 135 4.06 1.11 6.80
CA LEU A 135 3.34 0.17 7.67
C LEU A 135 4.19 -1.06 8.03
N ASN A 136 4.96 -1.60 7.09
CA ASN A 136 5.86 -2.71 7.35
C ASN A 136 7.01 -2.33 8.31
N ALA A 137 7.54 -1.11 8.21
CA ALA A 137 8.52 -0.60 9.15
C ALA A 137 7.92 -0.47 10.57
N TYR A 138 6.68 0.03 10.70
CA TYR A 138 5.98 0.06 12.00
C TYR A 138 5.73 -1.35 12.56
N LYS A 139 5.45 -2.33 11.70
CA LYS A 139 5.33 -3.73 12.13
C LYS A 139 6.61 -4.24 12.79
N LEU A 140 7.76 -4.01 12.18
CA LEU A 140 9.06 -4.37 12.75
C LEU A 140 9.28 -3.67 14.10
N TRP A 141 8.95 -2.39 14.20
CA TRP A 141 9.10 -1.62 15.44
C TRP A 141 8.17 -2.11 16.56
N ILE A 142 6.93 -2.49 16.23
CA ILE A 142 5.97 -3.07 17.19
C ILE A 142 6.45 -4.46 17.67
N PHE A 143 7.05 -5.25 16.77
CA PHE A 143 7.42 -6.64 17.05
C PHE A 143 8.85 -6.80 17.60
N ILE A 144 9.81 -5.98 17.19
CA ILE A 144 11.24 -6.18 17.48
C ILE A 144 11.80 -5.09 18.42
N GLY A 145 11.19 -3.93 18.53
CA GLY A 145 11.53 -2.92 19.56
C GLY A 145 12.90 -2.28 19.41
N GLU A 146 13.46 -2.14 18.20
CA GLU A 146 14.63 -1.31 17.90
C GLU A 146 14.26 -0.07 17.11
#